data_278a51d5a1bd530998b76c63fbda2f44
#
_entry.id   278a51d5a1bd530998b76c63fbda2f44
#
_cell.length_a   1.000
_cell.length_b   1.000
_cell.length_c   1.000
_cell.angle_alpha   90.00
_cell.angle_beta   90.00
_cell.angle_gamma   90.00
#
_symmetry.space_group_name_H-M   'P 1'
#
loop_
_entity.id
_entity.type
_entity.pdbx_description
1 polymer ?
#
loop_
_entity_poly.entity_id
_entity_poly.type
_entity_poly.pdbx_seq_one_letter_code
_entity_poly.pdbx_strand_id
1 'polypeptide(L)'
;DAQESRGLGDVYKRQAVDRAQMEIDGGFESLEHLVLVEAKNHLSEDFNIRQLYFPYRRFQQRLAKDVVPVYLVYSNGIFHLYRYEFRDPADFRSISLVDSARYALSSSHLDAQAALDIVRAVAPEPEPAVPFPQANSFERVVNLLELIALQPLSKAEITQRYDFDPRQADYYANAARYLGLAEPVEDTWEPTEHGRRVIEQPQRDARNAALIRALAARRVFREALELSLARGAVASTAEICAAMDGLGLSLATSRRRASTVARWAQWVLDTVVEGTPRLF
;
A
#
# COMPACT_ATOMS: atom_id res chain seq x y z
N ASP A 1 -42.85 -34.11 -15.34
CA ASP A 1 -41.69 -34.39 -14.46
C ASP A 1 -40.82 -33.19 -14.42
N ALA A 2 -41.13 -32.29 -13.49
CA ALA A 2 -40.32 -31.11 -13.23
C ALA A 2 -39.20 -31.49 -12.24
N GLN A 3 -38.00 -31.60 -12.72
CA GLN A 3 -36.80 -31.82 -11.93
C GLN A 3 -36.38 -30.46 -11.36
N GLU A 4 -36.73 -30.20 -10.11
CA GLU A 4 -36.28 -29.03 -9.36
C GLU A 4 -34.75 -29.04 -9.27
N SER A 5 -34.11 -28.11 -9.94
CA SER A 5 -32.69 -27.78 -9.73
C SER A 5 -32.56 -27.10 -8.37
N ARG A 6 -32.27 -27.88 -7.32
CA ARG A 6 -31.86 -27.35 -6.02
C ARG A 6 -30.50 -26.66 -6.20
N GLY A 7 -30.52 -25.34 -6.13
CA GLY A 7 -29.31 -24.53 -6.25
C GLY A 7 -28.31 -24.84 -5.13
N LEU A 8 -27.03 -24.85 -5.49
CA LEU A 8 -25.85 -25.01 -4.63
C LEU A 8 -25.74 -23.98 -3.46
N GLY A 9 -26.68 -23.02 -3.37
CA GLY A 9 -26.68 -21.97 -2.33
C GLY A 9 -27.09 -22.42 -0.93
N ASP A 10 -27.68 -23.62 -0.74
CA ASP A 10 -28.22 -24.03 0.54
C ASP A 10 -27.27 -24.88 1.43
N VAL A 11 -26.10 -25.23 0.93
CA VAL A 11 -25.15 -26.11 1.65
C VAL A 11 -24.30 -25.33 2.69
N TYR A 12 -24.27 -24.00 2.66
CA TYR A 12 -23.52 -23.18 3.62
C TYR A 12 -24.32 -22.69 4.82
N LYS A 13 -25.46 -23.29 5.10
CA LYS A 13 -26.29 -22.93 6.25
C LYS A 13 -25.62 -23.34 7.56
N ARG A 14 -25.11 -22.35 8.28
CA ARG A 14 -24.80 -22.37 9.71
C ARG A 14 -23.88 -23.51 10.16
N GLN A 15 -22.63 -23.43 9.77
CA GLN A 15 -21.61 -24.22 10.41
C GLN A 15 -21.44 -23.72 11.86
N ALA A 16 -21.68 -24.60 12.84
CA ALA A 16 -21.34 -24.29 14.22
C ALA A 16 -19.82 -24.25 14.35
N VAL A 17 -19.29 -23.09 14.68
CA VAL A 17 -17.87 -22.92 14.97
C VAL A 17 -17.69 -23.14 16.46
N ASP A 18 -17.20 -24.32 16.84
CA ASP A 18 -16.84 -24.64 18.22
C ASP A 18 -15.33 -24.52 18.40
N ARG A 19 -14.90 -23.89 19.51
CA ARG A 19 -13.50 -23.72 19.91
C ARG A 19 -12.59 -22.98 18.89
N ALA A 20 -13.15 -22.05 18.10
CA ALA A 20 -12.30 -21.21 17.25
C ALA A 20 -11.40 -20.35 18.12
N GLN A 21 -10.10 -20.43 17.85
CA GLN A 21 -9.12 -19.49 18.40
C GLN A 21 -9.36 -18.14 17.74
N MET A 22 -9.44 -17.09 18.54
CA MET A 22 -9.47 -15.70 18.10
C MET A 22 -8.22 -15.01 18.61
N GLU A 23 -7.51 -14.40 17.72
CA GLU A 23 -6.43 -13.48 18.00
C GLU A 23 -6.96 -12.05 17.89
N ILE A 24 -6.50 -11.16 18.77
CA ILE A 24 -6.80 -9.73 18.78
C ILE A 24 -5.48 -9.03 19.01
N ASP A 25 -5.03 -8.25 18.02
CA ASP A 25 -3.71 -7.59 18.09
C ASP A 25 -3.71 -6.44 19.09
N GLY A 26 -4.87 -5.80 19.33
CA GLY A 26 -5.01 -4.77 20.35
C GLY A 26 -6.45 -4.59 20.81
N GLY A 27 -6.62 -4.25 22.08
CA GLY A 27 -7.91 -3.92 22.67
C GLY A 27 -7.82 -2.69 23.58
N PHE A 28 -8.72 -1.73 23.40
CA PHE A 28 -8.79 -0.52 24.20
C PHE A 28 -10.21 -0.33 24.73
N GLU A 29 -10.35 -0.21 26.04
CA GLU A 29 -11.65 -0.12 26.69
C GLU A 29 -11.85 1.26 27.32
N SER A 30 -13.02 1.86 27.07
CA SER A 30 -13.52 3.05 27.73
C SER A 30 -14.81 2.72 28.50
N LEU A 31 -15.46 3.74 29.08
CA LEU A 31 -16.75 3.56 29.73
C LEU A 31 -17.84 3.11 28.74
N GLU A 32 -17.82 3.59 27.52
CA GLU A 32 -18.89 3.41 26.52
C GLU A 32 -18.48 2.44 25.39
N HIS A 33 -17.18 2.29 25.11
CA HIS A 33 -16.70 1.56 23.94
C HIS A 33 -15.66 0.52 24.31
N LEU A 34 -15.63 -0.55 23.54
CA LEU A 34 -14.50 -1.47 23.42
C LEU A 34 -13.97 -1.42 21.97
N VAL A 35 -12.78 -0.86 21.78
CA VAL A 35 -12.11 -0.83 20.47
C VAL A 35 -11.29 -2.10 20.31
N LEU A 36 -11.53 -2.84 19.23
CA LEU A 36 -10.78 -4.04 18.84
C LEU A 36 -9.96 -3.75 17.60
N VAL A 37 -8.66 -3.96 17.67
CA VAL A 37 -7.72 -3.64 16.61
C VAL A 37 -7.17 -4.93 16.00
N GLU A 38 -7.28 -5.03 14.68
CA GLU A 38 -6.53 -5.97 13.84
C GLU A 38 -5.45 -5.20 13.11
N ALA A 39 -4.18 -5.57 13.30
CA ALA A 39 -3.02 -4.84 12.78
C ALA A 39 -2.28 -5.63 11.70
N LYS A 40 -1.85 -4.95 10.65
CA LYS A 40 -1.05 -5.51 9.57
C LYS A 40 0.13 -4.60 9.23
N ASN A 41 1.21 -5.21 8.78
CA ASN A 41 2.38 -4.50 8.24
C ASN A 41 2.43 -4.54 6.70
N HIS A 42 1.31 -4.86 6.03
CA HIS A 42 1.22 -4.91 4.58
C HIS A 42 -0.06 -4.23 4.07
N LEU A 43 0.09 -3.51 2.95
CA LEU A 43 -0.97 -2.75 2.27
C LEU A 43 -1.70 -3.63 1.25
N SER A 44 -2.54 -4.55 1.71
CA SER A 44 -3.38 -5.37 0.83
C SER A 44 -4.49 -4.56 0.17
N GLU A 45 -5.04 -5.05 -0.96
CA GLU A 45 -6.25 -4.46 -1.59
C GLU A 45 -7.51 -4.81 -0.81
N ASP A 46 -7.49 -5.96 -0.18
CA ASP A 46 -8.60 -6.50 0.61
C ASP A 46 -8.06 -7.09 1.91
N PHE A 47 -8.92 -7.38 2.84
CA PHE A 47 -8.58 -8.03 4.09
C PHE A 47 -9.62 -9.07 4.48
N ASN A 48 -9.22 -10.03 5.31
CA ASN A 48 -10.13 -11.05 5.79
C ASN A 48 -11.11 -10.48 6.82
N ILE A 49 -12.32 -10.15 6.38
CA ILE A 49 -13.39 -9.57 7.22
C ILE A 49 -13.63 -10.38 8.50
N ARG A 50 -13.39 -11.68 8.49
CA ARG A 50 -13.60 -12.56 9.65
C ARG A 50 -12.69 -12.20 10.82
N GLN A 51 -11.51 -11.64 10.57
CA GLN A 51 -10.57 -11.18 11.60
C GLN A 51 -11.15 -10.02 12.42
N LEU A 52 -11.94 -9.14 11.81
CA LEU A 52 -12.69 -8.11 12.52
C LEU A 52 -14.06 -8.63 13.05
N TYR A 53 -14.76 -9.42 12.23
CA TYR A 53 -16.14 -9.80 12.54
C TYR A 53 -16.27 -10.76 13.74
N PHE A 54 -15.42 -11.77 13.84
CA PHE A 54 -15.56 -12.75 14.94
C PHE A 54 -15.27 -12.14 16.31
N PRO A 55 -14.20 -11.37 16.51
CA PRO A 55 -14.00 -10.63 17.76
C PRO A 55 -15.15 -9.66 18.05
N TYR A 56 -15.55 -8.84 17.06
CA TYR A 56 -16.67 -7.91 17.18
C TYR A 56 -17.92 -8.62 17.70
N ARG A 57 -18.38 -9.66 16.99
CA ARG A 57 -19.59 -10.40 17.34
C ARG A 57 -19.51 -11.05 18.73
N ARG A 58 -18.35 -11.59 19.08
CA ARG A 58 -18.12 -12.23 20.38
C ARG A 58 -18.29 -11.26 21.54
N PHE A 59 -17.74 -10.07 21.43
CA PHE A 59 -17.81 -9.08 22.49
C PHE A 59 -19.14 -8.31 22.48
N GLN A 60 -19.66 -7.95 21.31
CA GLN A 60 -20.95 -7.26 21.20
C GLN A 60 -22.11 -8.05 21.83
N GLN A 61 -22.07 -9.39 21.79
CA GLN A 61 -23.10 -10.22 22.44
C GLN A 61 -22.98 -10.30 23.96
N ARG A 62 -21.86 -9.89 24.53
CA ARG A 62 -21.54 -10.08 25.96
C ARG A 62 -21.43 -8.78 26.75
N LEU A 63 -21.17 -7.69 26.08
CA LEU A 63 -20.95 -6.40 26.69
C LEU A 63 -22.13 -5.48 26.40
N ALA A 64 -22.42 -4.61 27.38
CA ALA A 64 -23.36 -3.51 27.19
C ALA A 64 -22.74 -2.30 26.50
N LYS A 65 -21.44 -2.38 26.14
CA LYS A 65 -20.69 -1.34 25.46
C LYS A 65 -20.71 -1.55 23.95
N ASP A 66 -20.57 -0.45 23.22
CA ASP A 66 -20.39 -0.53 21.78
C ASP A 66 -19.00 -1.09 21.43
N VAL A 67 -18.96 -2.11 20.59
CA VAL A 67 -17.72 -2.69 20.10
C VAL A 67 -17.34 -2.05 18.77
N VAL A 68 -16.17 -1.43 18.72
CA VAL A 68 -15.66 -0.68 17.57
C VAL A 68 -14.53 -1.46 16.90
N PRO A 69 -14.75 -2.08 15.75
CA PRO A 69 -13.68 -2.76 15.00
C PRO A 69 -12.82 -1.75 14.23
N VAL A 70 -11.51 -1.84 14.42
CA VAL A 70 -10.50 -1.00 13.74
C VAL A 70 -9.50 -1.89 13.03
N TYR A 71 -9.29 -1.63 11.74
CA TYR A 71 -8.21 -2.21 10.97
C TYR A 71 -7.07 -1.20 10.90
N LEU A 72 -5.87 -1.61 11.30
CA LEU A 72 -4.68 -0.79 11.33
C LEU A 72 -3.65 -1.35 10.38
N VAL A 73 -3.06 -0.49 9.55
CA VAL A 73 -1.90 -0.85 8.73
C VAL A 73 -0.75 0.10 9.04
N TYR A 74 0.43 -0.46 9.28
CA TYR A 74 1.64 0.32 9.45
C TYR A 74 2.57 0.13 8.26
N SER A 75 2.91 1.23 7.57
CA SER A 75 3.87 1.26 6.47
C SER A 75 4.47 2.65 6.31
N ASN A 76 5.73 2.73 5.92
CA ASN A 76 6.48 3.97 5.69
C ASN A 76 6.39 5.00 6.83
N GLY A 77 6.38 4.53 8.08
CA GLY A 77 6.25 5.40 9.26
C GLY A 77 4.87 6.00 9.47
N ILE A 78 3.84 5.50 8.78
CA ILE A 78 2.45 5.95 8.88
C ILE A 78 1.59 4.83 9.44
N PHE A 79 0.74 5.17 10.41
CA PHE A 79 -0.35 4.36 10.89
C PHE A 79 -1.61 4.74 10.11
N HIS A 80 -2.12 3.82 9.30
CA HIS A 80 -3.40 3.94 8.60
C HIS A 80 -4.45 3.23 9.44
N LEU A 81 -5.42 3.95 9.96
CA LEU A 81 -6.52 3.42 10.76
C LEU A 81 -7.81 3.50 9.97
N TYR A 82 -8.53 2.39 9.93
CA TYR A 82 -9.83 2.27 9.29
C TYR A 82 -10.83 1.79 10.31
N ARG A 83 -11.81 2.64 10.66
CA ARG A 83 -12.89 2.30 11.57
C ARG A 83 -14.06 1.73 10.78
N TYR A 84 -14.46 0.53 11.13
CA TYR A 84 -15.58 -0.17 10.51
C TYR A 84 -16.77 -0.27 11.47
N GLU A 85 -17.94 -0.55 10.91
CA GLU A 85 -19.14 -0.97 11.61
C GLU A 85 -19.74 -2.19 10.91
N PHE A 86 -20.51 -2.98 11.65
CA PHE A 86 -21.40 -4.01 11.10
C PHE A 86 -22.83 -3.54 11.32
N ARG A 87 -23.52 -3.09 10.27
CA ARG A 87 -24.90 -2.59 10.33
C ARG A 87 -25.89 -3.63 10.82
N ASP A 88 -25.66 -4.90 10.48
CA ASP A 88 -26.31 -6.05 11.06
C ASP A 88 -25.27 -6.92 11.79
N PRO A 89 -25.29 -6.96 13.14
CA PRO A 89 -24.34 -7.76 13.90
C PRO A 89 -24.40 -9.27 13.60
N ALA A 90 -25.42 -9.76 12.92
CA ALA A 90 -25.57 -11.17 12.54
C ALA A 90 -25.02 -11.46 11.13
N ASP A 91 -24.75 -10.44 10.29
CA ASP A 91 -24.24 -10.59 8.93
C ASP A 91 -22.89 -9.90 8.77
N PHE A 92 -21.82 -10.68 8.57
CA PHE A 92 -20.47 -10.15 8.32
C PHE A 92 -20.37 -9.30 7.02
N ARG A 93 -21.27 -9.52 6.06
CA ARG A 93 -21.32 -8.76 4.80
C ARG A 93 -21.86 -7.34 4.98
N SER A 94 -22.46 -7.07 6.13
CA SER A 94 -22.96 -5.73 6.47
C SER A 94 -21.87 -4.75 6.88
N ILE A 95 -20.59 -5.14 6.77
CA ILE A 95 -19.43 -4.29 7.07
C ILE A 95 -19.47 -3.01 6.25
N SER A 96 -19.18 -1.88 6.89
CA SER A 96 -19.14 -0.56 6.28
C SER A 96 -17.99 0.23 6.87
N LEU A 97 -17.20 0.89 6.03
CA LEU A 97 -16.19 1.84 6.48
C LEU A 97 -16.90 3.10 6.99
N VAL A 98 -16.65 3.46 8.24
CA VAL A 98 -17.22 4.66 8.88
C VAL A 98 -16.30 5.86 8.74
N ASP A 99 -14.98 5.62 8.97
CA ASP A 99 -13.99 6.67 9.02
C ASP A 99 -12.59 6.11 8.79
N SER A 100 -11.67 6.95 8.34
CA SER A 100 -10.26 6.59 8.20
C SER A 100 -9.36 7.76 8.60
N ALA A 101 -8.22 7.45 9.22
CA ALA A 101 -7.24 8.44 9.64
C ALA A 101 -5.82 7.92 9.39
N ARG A 102 -4.90 8.86 9.15
CA ARG A 102 -3.46 8.57 9.03
C ARG A 102 -2.69 9.38 10.05
N TYR A 103 -1.76 8.73 10.74
CA TYR A 103 -0.92 9.37 11.74
C TYR A 103 0.55 8.97 11.53
N ALA A 104 1.45 9.91 11.82
CA ALA A 104 2.89 9.66 11.89
C ALA A 104 3.41 9.99 13.30
N LEU A 105 4.50 9.33 13.72
CA LEU A 105 5.15 9.62 14.99
C LEU A 105 5.99 10.91 14.95
N SER A 106 6.39 11.33 13.76
CA SER A 106 7.19 12.55 13.54
C SER A 106 6.50 13.45 12.50
N SER A 107 6.68 14.77 12.64
CA SER A 107 6.28 15.71 11.59
C SER A 107 7.16 15.52 10.35
N SER A 108 6.57 15.71 9.17
CA SER A 108 7.32 15.87 7.92
C SER A 108 7.74 17.34 7.75
N HIS A 109 8.98 17.53 7.32
CA HIS A 109 9.56 18.83 6.95
C HIS A 109 9.97 18.86 5.48
N LEU A 110 9.71 17.77 4.73
CA LEU A 110 9.99 17.70 3.30
C LEU A 110 8.88 18.43 2.54
N ASP A 111 9.13 19.67 2.16
CA ASP A 111 8.19 20.47 1.36
C ASP A 111 8.42 20.28 -0.16
N ALA A 112 7.53 20.88 -0.95
CA ALA A 112 7.57 20.75 -2.41
C ALA A 112 8.84 21.34 -3.03
N GLN A 113 9.38 22.43 -2.45
CA GLN A 113 10.61 23.05 -2.95
C GLN A 113 11.82 22.16 -2.66
N ALA A 114 11.93 21.62 -1.45
CA ALA A 114 13.00 20.68 -1.10
C ALA A 114 12.95 19.41 -1.97
N ALA A 115 11.75 18.89 -2.24
CA ALA A 115 11.58 17.76 -3.15
C ALA A 115 11.99 18.10 -4.60
N LEU A 116 11.63 19.28 -5.10
CA LEU A 116 12.04 19.77 -6.43
C LEU A 116 13.55 19.91 -6.54
N ASP A 117 14.20 20.45 -5.51
CA ASP A 117 15.65 20.58 -5.45
C ASP A 117 16.35 19.21 -5.45
N ILE A 118 15.81 18.24 -4.74
CA ILE A 118 16.26 16.84 -4.79
C ILE A 118 16.17 16.29 -6.21
N VAL A 119 15.01 16.42 -6.86
CA VAL A 119 14.79 15.92 -8.22
C VAL A 119 15.79 16.53 -9.21
N ARG A 120 16.04 17.83 -9.12
CA ARG A 120 16.99 18.55 -9.99
C ARG A 120 18.45 18.19 -9.75
N ALA A 121 18.80 17.89 -8.51
CA ALA A 121 20.17 17.54 -8.14
C ALA A 121 20.61 16.13 -8.60
N VAL A 122 19.64 15.23 -8.87
CA VAL A 122 19.95 13.86 -9.31
C VAL A 122 20.28 13.82 -10.80
N ALA A 123 21.40 13.23 -11.18
CA ALA A 123 21.70 12.94 -12.57
C ALA A 123 20.87 11.72 -13.04
N PRO A 124 20.23 11.79 -14.21
CA PRO A 124 19.53 10.63 -14.77
C PRO A 124 20.50 9.49 -15.05
N GLU A 125 20.08 8.28 -14.69
CA GLU A 125 20.78 7.04 -15.01
C GLU A 125 20.22 6.43 -16.31
N PRO A 126 21.01 5.59 -17.01
CA PRO A 126 20.49 4.80 -18.12
C PRO A 126 19.28 3.96 -17.72
N GLU A 127 18.35 3.75 -18.65
CA GLU A 127 17.21 2.88 -18.41
C GLU A 127 17.69 1.46 -18.10
N PRO A 128 17.21 0.84 -17.02
CA PRO A 128 17.63 -0.51 -16.66
C PRO A 128 17.06 -1.54 -17.62
N ALA A 129 17.76 -2.67 -17.78
CA ALA A 129 17.28 -3.80 -18.56
C ALA A 129 16.15 -4.59 -17.83
N VAL A 130 15.14 -3.86 -17.36
CA VAL A 130 13.96 -4.34 -16.62
C VAL A 130 12.73 -3.70 -17.23
N PRO A 131 11.59 -4.41 -17.35
CA PRO A 131 10.38 -3.82 -17.91
C PRO A 131 9.95 -2.55 -17.17
N PHE A 132 9.50 -1.54 -17.92
CA PHE A 132 8.97 -0.30 -17.34
C PHE A 132 7.81 -0.61 -16.38
N PRO A 133 7.72 0.04 -15.20
CA PRO A 133 6.80 -0.31 -14.12
C PRO A 133 5.32 -0.35 -14.52
N GLN A 134 4.58 -1.28 -13.90
CA GLN A 134 3.15 -1.46 -14.01
C GLN A 134 2.41 -1.39 -12.65
N ALA A 135 3.16 -1.26 -11.58
CA ALA A 135 2.63 -1.17 -10.22
C ALA A 135 1.95 0.19 -9.99
N ASN A 136 0.65 0.21 -9.80
CA ASN A 136 -0.11 1.45 -9.72
C ASN A 136 0.00 2.18 -8.35
N SER A 137 0.38 1.49 -7.27
CA SER A 137 0.56 2.09 -5.95
C SER A 137 2.03 2.13 -5.58
N PHE A 138 2.60 3.33 -5.48
CA PHE A 138 3.98 3.47 -5.01
C PHE A 138 4.11 3.14 -3.51
N GLU A 139 3.09 3.42 -2.71
CA GLU A 139 3.03 3.00 -1.30
C GLU A 139 3.25 1.49 -1.14
N ARG A 140 2.66 0.67 -2.03
CA ARG A 140 2.86 -0.77 -2.01
C ARG A 140 4.25 -1.20 -2.47
N VAL A 141 4.88 -0.46 -3.39
CA VAL A 141 6.29 -0.69 -3.75
C VAL A 141 7.19 -0.47 -2.54
N VAL A 142 6.97 0.63 -1.80
CA VAL A 142 7.70 0.94 -0.57
C VAL A 142 7.42 -0.11 0.51
N ASN A 143 6.17 -0.46 0.70
CA ASN A 143 5.78 -1.48 1.68
C ASN A 143 6.37 -2.86 1.35
N LEU A 144 6.39 -3.27 0.09
CA LEU A 144 7.06 -4.50 -0.32
C LEU A 144 8.56 -4.45 0.02
N LEU A 145 9.21 -3.31 -0.23
CA LEU A 145 10.63 -3.14 0.13
C LEU A 145 10.85 -3.27 1.64
N GLU A 146 9.95 -2.73 2.47
CA GLU A 146 9.96 -2.90 3.93
C GLU A 146 9.86 -4.39 4.32
N LEU A 147 8.95 -5.13 3.70
CA LEU A 147 8.73 -6.56 4.01
C LEU A 147 9.91 -7.44 3.61
N ILE A 148 10.46 -7.25 2.41
CA ILE A 148 11.63 -8.03 1.96
C ILE A 148 12.90 -7.64 2.71
N ALA A 149 12.97 -6.44 3.29
CA ALA A 149 14.06 -6.04 4.18
C ALA A 149 14.00 -6.73 5.55
N LEU A 150 12.81 -7.11 6.02
CA LEU A 150 12.65 -7.91 7.25
C LEU A 150 13.04 -9.37 7.04
N GLN A 151 12.64 -9.93 5.91
CA GLN A 151 12.98 -11.30 5.50
C GLN A 151 12.80 -11.45 3.99
N PRO A 152 13.66 -12.21 3.29
CA PRO A 152 13.45 -12.56 1.89
C PRO A 152 12.07 -13.17 1.67
N LEU A 153 11.41 -12.81 0.58
CA LEU A 153 10.08 -13.32 0.23
C LEU A 153 10.06 -13.91 -1.16
N SER A 154 9.53 -15.11 -1.28
CA SER A 154 9.18 -15.72 -2.56
C SER A 154 7.98 -15.01 -3.20
N LYS A 155 7.82 -15.19 -4.52
CA LYS A 155 6.63 -14.69 -5.23
C LYS A 155 5.31 -15.21 -4.61
N ALA A 156 5.29 -16.46 -4.16
CA ALA A 156 4.11 -17.07 -3.54
C ALA A 156 3.75 -16.37 -2.22
N GLU A 157 4.74 -16.08 -1.39
CA GLU A 157 4.54 -15.35 -0.12
C GLU A 157 4.09 -13.92 -0.34
N ILE A 158 4.65 -13.20 -1.34
CA ILE A 158 4.19 -11.86 -1.72
C ILE A 158 2.73 -11.92 -2.16
N THR A 159 2.38 -12.89 -3.03
CA THR A 159 1.01 -13.10 -3.52
C THR A 159 0.05 -13.33 -2.35
N GLN A 160 0.41 -14.20 -1.41
CA GLN A 160 -0.42 -14.51 -0.25
C GLN A 160 -0.58 -13.32 0.71
N ARG A 161 0.50 -12.58 1.01
CA ARG A 161 0.45 -11.46 1.96
C ARG A 161 -0.42 -10.31 1.47
N TYR A 162 -0.37 -10.01 0.19
CA TYR A 162 -1.13 -8.89 -0.39
C TYR A 162 -2.49 -9.30 -0.95
N ASP A 163 -2.82 -10.59 -0.94
CA ASP A 163 -3.99 -11.15 -1.64
C ASP A 163 -4.02 -10.76 -3.13
N PHE A 164 -2.84 -10.75 -3.74
CA PHE A 164 -2.67 -10.37 -5.13
C PHE A 164 -3.00 -11.52 -6.09
N ASP A 165 -3.43 -11.17 -7.30
CA ASP A 165 -3.18 -12.04 -8.44
C ASP A 165 -1.65 -12.27 -8.58
N PRO A 166 -1.19 -13.51 -8.88
CA PRO A 166 0.26 -13.79 -9.01
C PRO A 166 1.03 -12.87 -9.95
N ARG A 167 0.36 -12.24 -10.94
CA ARG A 167 0.97 -11.25 -11.84
C ARG A 167 1.22 -9.91 -11.15
N GLN A 168 0.40 -9.55 -10.18
CA GLN A 168 0.57 -8.30 -9.44
C GLN A 168 1.81 -8.36 -8.55
N ALA A 169 2.10 -9.50 -7.92
CA ALA A 169 3.33 -9.70 -7.14
C ALA A 169 4.57 -9.40 -8.00
N ASP A 170 4.61 -9.90 -9.24
CA ASP A 170 5.70 -9.60 -10.19
C ASP A 170 5.76 -8.11 -10.55
N TYR A 171 4.62 -7.44 -10.70
CA TYR A 171 4.61 -6.02 -11.06
C TYR A 171 5.21 -5.15 -9.96
N TYR A 172 4.89 -5.41 -8.69
CA TYR A 172 5.43 -4.65 -7.56
C TYR A 172 6.91 -4.95 -7.31
N ALA A 173 7.32 -6.22 -7.37
CA ALA A 173 8.71 -6.62 -7.21
C ALA A 173 9.60 -6.07 -8.35
N ASN A 174 9.16 -6.17 -9.60
CA ASN A 174 9.87 -5.59 -10.74
C ASN A 174 9.86 -4.05 -10.72
N ALA A 175 8.86 -3.40 -10.13
CA ALA A 175 8.87 -1.96 -9.93
C ALA A 175 9.95 -1.52 -8.94
N ALA A 176 10.12 -2.22 -7.83
CA ALA A 176 11.23 -1.99 -6.90
C ALA A 176 12.60 -2.26 -7.57
N ARG A 177 12.70 -3.32 -8.38
CA ARG A 177 13.90 -3.65 -9.17
C ARG A 177 14.23 -2.57 -10.19
N TYR A 178 13.24 -2.03 -10.90
CA TYR A 178 13.42 -0.95 -11.86
C TYR A 178 14.05 0.29 -11.22
N LEU A 179 13.73 0.57 -9.97
CA LEU A 179 14.32 1.64 -9.18
C LEU A 179 15.69 1.28 -8.56
N GLY A 180 16.17 0.06 -8.77
CA GLY A 180 17.42 -0.43 -8.17
C GLY A 180 17.33 -0.69 -6.66
N LEU A 181 16.11 -0.86 -6.12
CA LEU A 181 15.86 -1.04 -4.69
C LEU A 181 15.73 -2.51 -4.27
N ALA A 182 15.34 -3.39 -5.20
CA ALA A 182 15.20 -4.82 -4.95
C ALA A 182 15.82 -5.63 -6.10
N GLU A 183 16.17 -6.86 -5.81
CA GLU A 183 16.70 -7.82 -6.77
C GLU A 183 16.21 -9.25 -6.47
N PRO A 184 16.07 -10.09 -7.49
CA PRO A 184 15.81 -11.49 -7.26
C PRO A 184 17.11 -12.19 -6.84
N VAL A 185 17.03 -12.97 -5.77
CA VAL A 185 18.11 -13.84 -5.27
C VAL A 185 17.52 -15.24 -5.17
N GLU A 186 18.01 -16.16 -6.03
CA GLU A 186 17.41 -17.49 -6.17
C GLU A 186 15.90 -17.42 -6.44
N ASP A 187 15.08 -17.98 -5.56
CA ASP A 187 13.61 -18.00 -5.67
C ASP A 187 12.93 -16.89 -4.83
N THR A 188 13.71 -15.98 -4.25
CA THR A 188 13.21 -14.90 -3.37
C THR A 188 13.54 -13.52 -3.92
N TRP A 189 12.87 -12.52 -3.37
CA TRP A 189 13.18 -11.12 -3.54
C TRP A 189 13.85 -10.58 -2.29
N GLU A 190 14.93 -9.83 -2.50
CA GLU A 190 15.68 -9.17 -1.44
C GLU A 190 15.90 -7.69 -1.78
N PRO A 191 16.07 -6.81 -0.77
CA PRO A 191 16.51 -5.46 -1.05
C PRO A 191 17.97 -5.46 -1.51
N THR A 192 18.31 -4.66 -2.51
CA THR A 192 19.69 -4.33 -2.84
C THR A 192 20.36 -3.58 -1.67
N GLU A 193 21.68 -3.39 -1.71
CA GLU A 193 22.36 -2.53 -0.74
C GLU A 193 21.79 -1.09 -0.75
N HIS A 194 21.43 -0.57 -1.94
CA HIS A 194 20.74 0.72 -2.04
C HIS A 194 19.35 0.66 -1.39
N GLY A 195 18.56 -0.37 -1.67
CA GLY A 195 17.24 -0.55 -1.04
C GLY A 195 17.31 -0.64 0.48
N ARG A 196 18.29 -1.36 1.03
CA ARG A 196 18.53 -1.42 2.49
C ARG A 196 18.80 -0.04 3.06
N ARG A 197 19.73 0.71 2.46
CA ARG A 197 20.05 2.08 2.91
C ARG A 197 18.84 3.02 2.87
N VAL A 198 17.93 2.85 1.91
CA VAL A 198 16.70 3.64 1.84
C VAL A 198 15.75 3.29 2.98
N ILE A 199 15.51 2.00 3.23
CA ILE A 199 14.56 1.57 4.27
C ILE A 199 15.09 1.77 5.69
N GLU A 200 16.37 1.64 5.89
CA GLU A 200 17.02 1.83 7.20
C GLU A 200 17.10 3.29 7.64
N GLN A 201 16.69 4.25 6.80
CA GLN A 201 16.60 5.64 7.23
C GLN A 201 15.66 5.78 8.43
N PRO A 202 16.15 6.26 9.58
CA PRO A 202 15.36 6.30 10.81
C PRO A 202 14.24 7.34 10.75
N GLN A 203 14.44 8.39 9.96
CA GLN A 203 13.49 9.47 9.78
C GLN A 203 12.72 9.28 8.47
N ARG A 204 11.39 9.41 8.54
CA ARG A 204 10.50 9.29 7.38
C ARG A 204 10.89 10.25 6.25
N ASP A 205 11.23 11.50 6.58
CA ASP A 205 11.63 12.50 5.57
C ASP A 205 12.91 12.11 4.83
N ALA A 206 13.90 11.60 5.56
CA ALA A 206 15.14 11.11 4.94
C ALA A 206 14.87 9.90 4.03
N ARG A 207 13.97 9.00 4.43
CA ARG A 207 13.52 7.88 3.62
C ARG A 207 12.76 8.35 2.37
N ASN A 208 11.80 9.26 2.52
CA ASN A 208 11.04 9.82 1.41
C ASN A 208 11.96 10.58 0.44
N ALA A 209 12.92 11.36 0.94
CA ALA A 209 13.92 12.00 0.11
C ALA A 209 14.77 10.99 -0.67
N ALA A 210 15.14 9.86 -0.07
CA ALA A 210 15.88 8.80 -0.75
C ALA A 210 15.02 8.09 -1.83
N LEU A 211 13.75 7.86 -1.56
CA LEU A 211 12.79 7.32 -2.53
C LEU A 211 12.58 8.28 -3.72
N ILE A 212 12.46 9.60 -3.46
CA ILE A 212 12.36 10.63 -4.50
C ILE A 212 13.64 10.65 -5.36
N ARG A 213 14.83 10.49 -4.77
CA ARG A 213 16.08 10.35 -5.52
C ARG A 213 16.07 9.11 -6.43
N ALA A 214 15.61 7.97 -5.93
CA ALA A 214 15.50 6.75 -6.74
C ALA A 214 14.54 6.92 -7.92
N LEU A 215 13.43 7.63 -7.74
CA LEU A 215 12.51 8.00 -8.82
C LEU A 215 13.19 8.97 -9.82
N ALA A 216 13.84 10.02 -9.32
CA ALA A 216 14.49 11.05 -10.14
C ALA A 216 15.69 10.53 -10.93
N ALA A 217 16.31 9.42 -10.52
CA ALA A 217 17.35 8.75 -11.29
C ALA A 217 16.80 8.18 -12.62
N ARG A 218 15.49 7.97 -12.75
CA ARG A 218 14.84 7.50 -13.99
C ARG A 218 14.26 8.69 -14.76
N ARG A 219 14.75 8.90 -15.99
CA ARG A 219 14.46 10.08 -16.82
C ARG A 219 12.95 10.43 -16.88
N VAL A 220 12.12 9.46 -17.19
CA VAL A 220 10.66 9.67 -17.32
C VAL A 220 10.03 10.16 -16.01
N PHE A 221 10.39 9.53 -14.90
CA PHE A 221 9.91 9.92 -13.58
C PHE A 221 10.45 11.29 -13.18
N ARG A 222 11.71 11.59 -13.46
CA ARG A 222 12.31 12.90 -13.20
C ARG A 222 11.54 14.01 -13.91
N GLU A 223 11.36 13.90 -15.23
CA GLU A 223 10.64 14.91 -16.03
C GLU A 223 9.21 15.12 -15.53
N ALA A 224 8.50 14.01 -15.22
CA ALA A 224 7.15 14.07 -14.65
C ALA A 224 7.12 14.74 -13.26
N LEU A 225 8.10 14.45 -12.39
CA LEU A 225 8.21 15.03 -11.06
C LEU A 225 8.56 16.51 -11.10
N GLU A 226 9.50 16.93 -11.95
CA GLU A 226 9.84 18.35 -12.12
C GLU A 226 8.62 19.18 -12.52
N LEU A 227 7.84 18.70 -13.50
CA LEU A 227 6.60 19.36 -13.92
C LEU A 227 5.55 19.37 -12.81
N SER A 228 5.38 18.25 -12.13
CA SER A 228 4.33 18.09 -11.10
C SER A 228 4.63 18.96 -9.88
N LEU A 229 5.84 18.92 -9.36
CA LEU A 229 6.25 19.71 -8.19
C LEU A 229 6.25 21.21 -8.48
N ALA A 230 6.70 21.63 -9.67
CA ALA A 230 6.70 23.04 -10.05
C ALA A 230 5.28 23.63 -10.17
N ARG A 231 4.27 22.80 -10.46
CA ARG A 231 2.86 23.23 -10.63
C ARG A 231 2.00 22.95 -9.39
N GLY A 232 2.44 22.10 -8.49
CA GLY A 232 1.59 21.56 -7.41
C GLY A 232 0.47 20.65 -7.90
N ALA A 233 0.61 20.08 -9.10
CA ALA A 233 -0.37 19.19 -9.72
C ALA A 233 0.33 18.18 -10.65
N VAL A 234 -0.22 16.97 -10.75
CA VAL A 234 0.36 15.89 -11.57
C VAL A 234 0.47 16.31 -13.04
N ALA A 235 1.61 16.01 -13.66
CA ALA A 235 1.83 16.21 -15.08
C ALA A 235 0.76 15.46 -15.90
N SER A 236 0.30 16.05 -16.99
CA SER A 236 -0.74 15.47 -17.85
C SER A 236 -0.25 14.17 -18.52
N THR A 237 -1.19 13.30 -18.89
CA THR A 237 -0.87 12.07 -19.63
C THR A 237 -0.09 12.36 -20.91
N ALA A 238 -0.35 13.48 -21.59
CA ALA A 238 0.36 13.85 -22.81
C ALA A 238 1.84 14.20 -22.53
N GLU A 239 2.12 14.98 -21.49
CA GLU A 239 3.47 15.32 -21.06
C GLU A 239 4.26 14.08 -20.61
N ILE A 240 3.61 13.18 -19.84
CA ILE A 240 4.23 11.92 -19.41
C ILE A 240 4.53 11.03 -20.63
N CYS A 241 3.61 10.93 -21.59
CA CYS A 241 3.85 10.17 -22.82
C CYS A 241 5.01 10.76 -23.63
N ALA A 242 5.12 12.08 -23.73
CA ALA A 242 6.26 12.73 -24.39
C ALA A 242 7.59 12.41 -23.69
N ALA A 243 7.62 12.37 -22.34
CA ALA A 243 8.78 11.93 -21.59
C ALA A 243 9.18 10.47 -21.88
N MET A 244 8.27 9.63 -22.34
CA MET A 244 8.52 8.25 -22.74
C MET A 244 9.09 8.08 -24.16
N ASP A 245 9.19 9.15 -24.92
CA ASP A 245 9.78 9.08 -26.26
C ASP A 245 11.22 8.53 -26.20
N GLY A 246 11.52 7.64 -27.14
CA GLY A 246 12.78 6.92 -27.18
C GLY A 246 12.85 5.61 -26.38
N LEU A 247 11.81 5.25 -25.59
CA LEU A 247 11.76 3.95 -24.89
C LEU A 247 11.31 2.77 -25.80
N GLY A 248 11.02 3.02 -27.06
CA GLY A 248 10.55 1.95 -27.98
C GLY A 248 9.16 1.39 -27.64
N LEU A 249 8.36 2.09 -26.84
CA LEU A 249 7.01 1.68 -26.47
C LEU A 249 5.98 2.10 -27.54
N SER A 250 4.97 1.24 -27.77
CA SER A 250 3.82 1.65 -28.59
C SER A 250 3.01 2.73 -27.87
N LEU A 251 2.29 3.58 -28.62
CA LEU A 251 1.43 4.64 -28.06
C LEU A 251 0.43 4.10 -27.02
N ALA A 252 -0.19 2.95 -27.29
CA ALA A 252 -1.11 2.31 -26.37
C ALA A 252 -0.42 1.86 -25.07
N THR A 253 0.81 1.36 -25.17
CA THR A 253 1.63 0.98 -24.00
C THR A 253 2.05 2.23 -23.23
N SER A 254 2.52 3.28 -23.88
CA SER A 254 2.91 4.54 -23.23
C SER A 254 1.75 5.13 -22.43
N ARG A 255 0.54 5.21 -23.02
CA ARG A 255 -0.65 5.69 -22.31
C ARG A 255 -0.98 4.87 -21.06
N ARG A 256 -0.87 3.55 -21.16
CA ARG A 256 -1.08 2.67 -19.99
C ARG A 256 0.00 2.86 -18.91
N ARG A 257 1.27 3.03 -19.30
CA ARG A 257 2.38 3.29 -18.38
C ARG A 257 2.32 4.69 -17.77
N ALA A 258 1.82 5.67 -18.51
CA ALA A 258 1.65 7.04 -18.00
C ALA A 258 0.76 7.07 -16.75
N SER A 259 -0.21 6.18 -16.61
CA SER A 259 -1.01 6.10 -15.39
C SER A 259 -0.19 5.68 -14.15
N THR A 260 0.80 4.81 -14.32
CA THR A 260 1.71 4.43 -13.23
C THR A 260 2.58 5.63 -12.83
N VAL A 261 3.17 6.33 -13.80
CA VAL A 261 3.99 7.52 -13.54
C VAL A 261 3.17 8.61 -12.85
N ALA A 262 1.95 8.88 -13.34
CA ALA A 262 1.06 9.86 -12.75
C ALA A 262 0.72 9.54 -11.28
N ARG A 263 0.44 8.29 -10.96
CA ARG A 263 0.14 7.85 -9.58
C ARG A 263 1.34 7.95 -8.66
N TRP A 264 2.55 7.66 -9.16
CA TRP A 264 3.77 7.79 -8.39
C TRP A 264 4.13 9.28 -8.17
N ALA A 265 3.90 10.13 -9.17
CA ALA A 265 4.04 11.58 -9.01
C ALA A 265 3.02 12.14 -8.00
N GLN A 266 1.77 11.63 -8.00
CA GLN A 266 0.78 11.99 -7.00
C GLN A 266 1.23 11.62 -5.59
N TRP A 267 1.79 10.41 -5.40
CA TRP A 267 2.36 10.01 -4.11
C TRP A 267 3.42 10.99 -3.60
N VAL A 268 4.29 11.49 -4.48
CA VAL A 268 5.29 12.50 -4.11
C VAL A 268 4.59 13.80 -3.70
N LEU A 269 3.61 14.28 -4.47
CA LEU A 269 2.84 15.48 -4.12
C LEU A 269 2.13 15.33 -2.77
N ASP A 270 1.47 14.21 -2.53
CA ASP A 270 0.78 13.96 -1.25
C ASP A 270 1.78 13.94 -0.08
N THR A 271 2.97 13.40 -0.32
CA THR A 271 4.03 13.33 0.70
C THR A 271 4.55 14.71 1.11
N VAL A 272 4.61 15.68 0.18
CA VAL A 272 5.18 17.02 0.43
C VAL A 272 4.15 18.09 0.76
N VAL A 273 2.89 17.91 0.37
CA VAL A 273 1.79 18.89 0.61
C VAL A 273 1.06 18.59 1.90
N GLU A 274 0.81 17.32 2.19
CA GLU A 274 0.10 16.89 3.39
C GLU A 274 1.10 16.56 4.50
N GLY A 275 1.37 17.51 5.37
CA GLY A 275 1.96 17.19 6.66
C GLY A 275 1.07 16.13 7.35
N THR A 276 1.51 14.86 7.35
CA THR A 276 0.74 13.79 8.00
C THR A 276 0.51 14.18 9.47
N PRO A 277 -0.73 14.20 9.98
CA PRO A 277 -1.03 14.58 11.35
C PRO A 277 -0.19 13.77 12.34
N ARG A 278 0.31 14.44 13.38
CA ARG A 278 1.02 13.75 14.47
C ARG A 278 0.02 12.95 15.31
N LEU A 279 0.49 11.84 15.84
CA LEU A 279 -0.26 11.04 16.80
C LEU A 279 -0.35 11.75 18.19
N PHE A 280 0.64 12.62 18.50
CA PHE A 280 0.76 13.39 19.73
C PHE A 280 1.18 14.83 19.45
#